data_bb863b252b246c0169c29b9e63c8ea89
#
_entry.id   bb863b252b246c0169c29b9e63c8ea89
#
_cell.length_a   1.000
_cell.length_b   1.000
_cell.length_c   1.000
_cell.angle_alpha   90.00
_cell.angle_beta   90.00
_cell.angle_gamma   90.00
#
_symmetry.space_group_name_H-M   'P 1'
#
loop_
_entity.id
_entity.type
_entity.pdbx_description
1 polymer ?
#
loop_
_entity_poly.entity_id
_entity_poly.type
_entity_poly.pdbx_seq_one_letter_code
_entity_poly.pdbx_strand_id
1 'polypeptide(L)'
;MISSHKPQSAGSALCGVFYSYMYICRRKDREASLIEPKSQVKKCSAHAEILQQNDERTVYRLRETDGEVRITAYPVFPGIELAYHDVHAPSYRLAEPNAAGLIEIQHCREGRAEYCCGGEHYFLAPGDLSVVRRAAIEGEVEFPTGHYHGITVTLDPALAPDCLSCILQDVDVRPSALAEKF
;
A
#
# COMPACT_ATOMS: atom_id res chain seq x y z
N MET A 1 -31.56 -25.02 25.12
CA MET A 1 -30.07 -24.98 25.20
C MET A 1 -29.53 -24.48 23.88
N ILE A 2 -29.24 -23.20 23.79
CA ILE A 2 -28.73 -22.58 22.55
C ILE A 2 -27.23 -22.29 22.82
N SER A 3 -26.38 -23.03 22.09
CA SER A 3 -24.93 -22.89 22.16
C SER A 3 -24.50 -21.67 21.34
N SER A 4 -23.98 -20.65 22.01
CA SER A 4 -23.39 -19.47 21.38
C SER A 4 -21.98 -19.76 20.92
N HIS A 5 -21.76 -19.87 19.61
CA HIS A 5 -20.40 -19.83 19.04
C HIS A 5 -19.97 -18.37 18.89
N LYS A 6 -18.93 -17.99 19.65
CA LYS A 6 -18.12 -16.77 19.40
C LYS A 6 -17.31 -16.95 18.11
N PRO A 7 -17.26 -15.98 17.22
CA PRO A 7 -16.31 -15.99 16.11
C PRO A 7 -14.91 -15.73 16.66
N GLN A 8 -13.98 -16.66 16.42
CA GLN A 8 -12.56 -16.47 16.68
C GLN A 8 -12.01 -15.43 15.69
N SER A 9 -11.25 -14.50 16.22
CA SER A 9 -10.60 -13.42 15.48
C SER A 9 -9.62 -13.98 14.42
N ALA A 10 -9.93 -13.80 13.16
CA ALA A 10 -9.09 -14.21 12.03
C ALA A 10 -7.77 -13.39 11.89
N GLY A 11 -7.56 -12.40 12.76
CA GLY A 11 -6.42 -11.49 12.67
C GLY A 11 -5.06 -12.06 13.08
N SER A 12 -5.04 -13.09 13.94
CA SER A 12 -3.75 -13.62 14.45
C SER A 12 -3.10 -14.68 13.54
N ALA A 13 -3.89 -15.35 12.71
CA ALA A 13 -3.40 -16.42 11.83
C ALA A 13 -2.64 -15.86 10.61
N LEU A 14 -3.08 -14.75 10.04
CA LEU A 14 -2.42 -14.10 8.90
C LEU A 14 -1.06 -13.50 9.29
N CYS A 15 -0.94 -12.90 10.49
CA CYS A 15 0.33 -12.36 10.97
C CYS A 15 1.38 -13.45 11.18
N GLY A 16 1.00 -14.61 11.73
CA GLY A 16 1.92 -15.73 11.96
C GLY A 16 2.42 -16.39 10.67
N VAL A 17 1.57 -16.49 9.65
CA VAL A 17 1.94 -17.03 8.34
C VAL A 17 2.91 -16.11 7.61
N PHE A 18 2.70 -14.79 7.63
CA PHE A 18 3.61 -13.80 7.04
C PHE A 18 5.01 -13.83 7.68
N TYR A 19 5.08 -13.95 9.00
CA TYR A 19 6.35 -14.01 9.71
C TYR A 19 7.15 -15.29 9.39
N SER A 20 6.47 -16.43 9.29
CA SER A 20 7.09 -17.71 8.94
C SER A 20 7.61 -17.72 7.50
N TYR A 21 6.89 -17.09 6.55
CA TYR A 21 7.31 -17.01 5.15
C TYR A 21 8.47 -16.05 4.93
N MET A 22 8.52 -14.92 5.62
CA MET A 22 9.68 -14.04 5.61
C MET A 22 10.97 -14.77 6.05
N TYR A 23 10.84 -15.68 7.01
CA TYR A 23 11.98 -16.47 7.50
C TYR A 23 12.45 -17.53 6.49
N ILE A 24 11.54 -18.11 5.72
CA ILE A 24 11.85 -19.14 4.71
C ILE A 24 12.50 -18.54 3.46
N CYS A 25 12.00 -17.41 2.97
CA CYS A 25 12.62 -16.68 1.87
C CYS A 25 14.03 -16.16 2.24
N ARG A 26 14.22 -15.62 3.44
CA ARG A 26 15.57 -15.23 3.94
C ARG A 26 16.58 -16.39 3.99
N ARG A 27 16.12 -17.62 4.09
CA ARG A 27 17.01 -18.79 4.20
C ARG A 27 17.52 -19.30 2.85
N LYS A 28 16.82 -19.00 1.76
CA LYS A 28 17.23 -19.42 0.39
C LYS A 28 18.25 -18.47 -0.25
N ASP A 29 18.22 -17.16 0.12
CA ASP A 29 19.05 -16.13 -0.49
C ASP A 29 20.17 -15.65 0.46
N ARG A 30 21.00 -16.59 0.95
CA ARG A 30 22.14 -16.26 1.83
C ARG A 30 23.26 -15.44 1.18
N GLU A 31 23.13 -15.05 -0.09
CA GLU A 31 24.08 -14.19 -0.79
C GLU A 31 23.50 -12.85 -1.28
N ALA A 32 22.21 -12.59 -1.10
CA ALA A 32 21.69 -11.27 -1.35
C ALA A 32 22.14 -10.34 -0.21
N SER A 33 22.98 -9.38 -0.56
CA SER A 33 23.41 -8.30 0.34
C SER A 33 22.20 -7.74 1.11
N LEU A 34 22.34 -7.53 2.41
CA LEU A 34 21.39 -6.88 3.30
C LEU A 34 20.92 -5.54 2.71
N ILE A 35 19.98 -5.58 1.78
CA ILE A 35 19.23 -4.40 1.34
C ILE A 35 18.17 -4.21 2.43
N GLU A 36 18.43 -3.27 3.33
CA GLU A 36 17.41 -2.84 4.28
C GLU A 36 16.16 -2.45 3.48
N PRO A 37 14.97 -2.98 3.80
CA PRO A 37 13.73 -2.59 3.16
C PRO A 37 13.46 -1.12 3.50
N LYS A 38 13.87 -0.22 2.60
CA LYS A 38 13.56 1.20 2.73
C LYS A 38 12.11 1.37 2.33
N SER A 39 11.25 1.77 3.27
CA SER A 39 9.86 2.13 2.98
C SER A 39 9.80 3.12 1.81
N GLN A 40 8.99 2.79 0.80
CA GLN A 40 8.80 3.62 -0.40
C GLN A 40 8.13 4.97 -0.07
N VAL A 41 7.30 5.01 0.97
CA VAL A 41 6.64 6.24 1.46
C VAL A 41 7.67 7.27 1.93
N LYS A 42 8.89 6.86 2.34
CA LYS A 42 9.96 7.77 2.72
C LYS A 42 10.39 8.71 1.57
N LYS A 43 10.05 8.38 0.32
CA LYS A 43 10.24 9.24 -0.85
C LYS A 43 9.05 10.17 -1.11
N CYS A 44 7.98 10.04 -0.34
CA CYS A 44 6.70 10.67 -0.58
C CYS A 44 6.58 12.04 0.04
N SER A 45 7.41 12.89 0.13
CA SER A 45 7.18 14.31 0.38
C SER A 45 8.02 14.99 1.45
N ALA A 46 8.42 16.19 1.12
CA ALA A 46 8.85 17.22 2.06
C ALA A 46 7.76 17.54 3.12
N HIS A 47 6.52 17.10 2.89
CA HIS A 47 5.31 17.44 3.66
C HIS A 47 4.81 16.32 4.59
N ALA A 48 5.46 15.15 4.62
CA ALA A 48 5.10 14.06 5.51
C ALA A 48 5.97 14.05 6.78
N GLU A 49 5.32 14.00 7.93
CA GLU A 49 5.96 13.82 9.23
C GLU A 49 5.92 12.34 9.63
N ILE A 50 7.07 11.77 10.01
CA ILE A 50 7.12 10.43 10.56
C ILE A 50 6.75 10.52 12.05
N LEU A 51 5.61 9.93 12.41
CA LEU A 51 5.16 9.86 13.81
C LEU A 51 5.79 8.67 14.54
N GLN A 52 5.95 7.56 13.84
CA GLN A 52 6.51 6.32 14.38
C GLN A 52 7.22 5.55 13.26
N GLN A 53 8.35 4.97 13.57
CA GLN A 53 9.07 4.07 12.65
C GLN A 53 9.73 2.94 13.44
N ASN A 54 9.53 1.71 12.98
CA ASN A 54 10.23 0.52 13.43
C ASN A 54 10.45 -0.43 12.23
N ASP A 55 10.98 -1.62 12.48
CA ASP A 55 11.29 -2.60 11.43
C ASP A 55 10.03 -3.16 10.74
N GLU A 56 8.88 -3.06 11.38
CA GLU A 56 7.61 -3.63 10.89
C GLU A 56 6.76 -2.60 10.15
N ARG A 57 6.79 -1.33 10.58
CA ARG A 57 5.92 -0.29 10.01
C ARG A 57 6.48 1.11 10.19
N THR A 58 6.00 2.00 9.33
CA THR A 58 6.18 3.45 9.47
C THR A 58 4.81 4.13 9.46
N VAL A 59 4.59 5.03 10.41
CA VAL A 59 3.37 5.85 10.49
C VAL A 59 3.71 7.26 10.10
N TYR A 60 3.01 7.78 9.10
CA TYR A 60 3.14 9.13 8.58
C TYR A 60 1.91 9.96 8.90
N ARG A 61 2.12 11.27 9.10
CA ARG A 61 1.09 12.31 9.06
C ARG A 61 1.42 13.27 7.94
N LEU A 62 0.45 13.64 7.12
CA LEU A 62 0.60 14.72 6.14
C LEU A 62 0.34 16.06 6.82
N ARG A 63 1.21 17.05 6.57
CA ARG A 63 1.17 18.36 7.26
C ARG A 63 0.38 19.43 6.51
N GLU A 64 0.28 19.35 5.21
CA GLU A 64 -0.34 20.37 4.34
C GLU A 64 -1.75 19.96 3.91
N THR A 65 -2.56 19.53 4.88
CA THR A 65 -3.94 19.17 4.65
C THR A 65 -4.84 19.96 5.57
N ASP A 66 -6.01 20.34 5.09
CA ASP A 66 -7.07 20.92 5.93
C ASP A 66 -7.82 19.77 6.63
N GLY A 67 -7.16 19.18 7.65
CA GLY A 67 -7.65 18.04 8.38
C GLY A 67 -6.53 17.08 8.81
N GLU A 68 -6.87 15.84 9.12
CA GLU A 68 -5.92 14.82 9.55
C GLU A 68 -5.79 13.72 8.49
N VAL A 69 -4.57 13.48 8.03
CA VAL A 69 -4.25 12.35 7.15
C VAL A 69 -3.14 11.54 7.79
N ARG A 70 -3.45 10.28 8.08
CA ARG A 70 -2.52 9.30 8.62
C ARG A 70 -2.36 8.14 7.65
N ILE A 71 -1.11 7.77 7.37
CA ILE A 71 -0.77 6.63 6.53
C ILE A 71 0.12 5.69 7.35
N THR A 72 -0.28 4.43 7.46
CA THR A 72 0.53 3.39 8.10
C THR A 72 1.03 2.42 7.04
N ALA A 73 2.33 2.46 6.78
CA ALA A 73 3.00 1.66 5.75
C ALA A 73 3.76 0.48 6.36
N TYR A 74 3.61 -0.67 5.75
CA TYR A 74 4.24 -1.94 6.11
C TYR A 74 5.09 -2.43 4.94
N PRO A 75 6.42 -2.50 5.07
CA PRO A 75 7.27 -3.15 4.08
C PRO A 75 7.02 -4.67 4.14
N VAL A 76 6.40 -5.22 3.10
CA VAL A 76 6.03 -6.65 3.06
C VAL A 76 7.15 -7.48 2.44
N PHE A 77 7.66 -7.03 1.29
CA PHE A 77 8.79 -7.61 0.58
C PHE A 77 9.65 -6.50 -0.04
N PRO A 78 10.88 -6.79 -0.48
CA PRO A 78 11.61 -5.87 -1.33
C PRO A 78 10.73 -5.42 -2.50
N GLY A 79 10.54 -4.11 -2.66
CA GLY A 79 9.69 -3.54 -3.70
C GLY A 79 8.17 -3.70 -3.51
N ILE A 80 7.70 -4.26 -2.39
CA ILE A 80 6.26 -4.37 -2.09
C ILE A 80 5.97 -3.77 -0.72
N GLU A 81 5.10 -2.76 -0.70
CA GLU A 81 4.65 -2.07 0.50
C GLU A 81 3.12 -2.10 0.57
N LEU A 82 2.58 -2.36 1.74
CA LEU A 82 1.16 -2.25 2.06
C LEU A 82 0.94 -1.00 2.91
N ALA A 83 0.06 -0.10 2.49
CA ALA A 83 -0.28 1.11 3.24
C ALA A 83 -1.78 1.14 3.57
N TYR A 84 -2.09 1.50 4.82
CA TYR A 84 -3.43 1.86 5.26
C TYR A 84 -3.56 3.36 5.29
N HIS A 85 -4.60 3.88 4.66
CA HIS A 85 -4.95 5.29 4.63
C HIS A 85 -6.11 5.53 5.60
N ASP A 86 -5.91 6.48 6.51
CA ASP A 86 -6.90 7.00 7.45
C ASP A 86 -6.93 8.52 7.22
N VAL A 87 -7.95 8.95 6.50
CA VAL A 87 -8.08 10.32 5.99
C VAL A 87 -9.34 10.97 6.55
N HIS A 88 -9.16 12.09 7.22
CA HIS A 88 -10.20 13.00 7.70
C HIS A 88 -9.88 14.41 7.20
N ALA A 89 -9.94 14.59 5.88
CA ALA A 89 -9.60 15.84 5.19
C ALA A 89 -10.34 15.90 3.85
N PRO A 90 -10.58 17.10 3.30
CA PRO A 90 -11.21 17.25 1.98
C PRO A 90 -10.30 16.82 0.82
N SER A 91 -9.00 16.99 0.97
CA SER A 91 -8.01 16.57 -0.03
C SER A 91 -6.63 16.38 0.59
N TYR A 92 -5.75 15.72 -0.14
CA TYR A 92 -4.32 15.81 0.07
C TYR A 92 -3.57 15.79 -1.26
N ARG A 93 -2.39 16.41 -1.26
CA ARG A 93 -1.51 16.35 -2.42
C ARG A 93 -0.60 15.13 -2.33
N LEU A 94 -0.60 14.32 -3.39
CA LEU A 94 0.41 13.30 -3.56
C LEU A 94 1.77 13.97 -3.75
N ALA A 95 2.72 13.53 -2.98
CA ALA A 95 4.07 14.01 -3.12
C ALA A 95 4.66 13.64 -4.47
N GLU A 96 5.69 14.39 -4.86
CA GLU A 96 6.33 14.41 -6.16
C GLU A 96 6.49 13.05 -6.86
N PRO A 97 6.36 13.04 -8.20
CA PRO A 97 6.32 11.84 -9.03
C PRO A 97 7.71 11.20 -9.25
N ASN A 98 8.54 11.08 -8.23
CA ASN A 98 9.77 10.28 -8.30
C ASN A 98 9.51 8.77 -8.34
N ALA A 99 8.30 8.42 -8.68
CA ALA A 99 7.76 7.08 -8.68
C ALA A 99 7.56 6.54 -10.10
N ALA A 100 8.40 6.98 -11.07
CA ALA A 100 8.41 6.39 -12.40
C ALA A 100 8.58 4.87 -12.28
N GLY A 101 7.54 4.13 -12.69
CA GLY A 101 7.52 2.67 -12.64
C GLY A 101 6.76 2.05 -11.46
N LEU A 102 6.42 2.79 -10.41
CA LEU A 102 5.60 2.25 -9.33
C LEU A 102 4.16 2.00 -9.79
N ILE A 103 3.64 0.84 -9.41
CA ILE A 103 2.24 0.46 -9.59
C ILE A 103 1.56 0.51 -8.23
N GLU A 104 0.38 1.10 -8.16
CA GLU A 104 -0.47 1.10 -6.99
C GLU A 104 -1.74 0.30 -7.27
N ILE A 105 -2.03 -0.64 -6.37
CA ILE A 105 -3.29 -1.35 -6.29
C ILE A 105 -4.02 -0.75 -5.11
N GLN A 106 -5.10 -0.03 -5.38
CA GLN A 106 -5.85 0.73 -4.39
C GLN A 106 -7.21 0.07 -4.16
N HIS A 107 -7.59 -0.11 -2.90
CA HIS A 107 -8.89 -0.65 -2.50
C HIS A 107 -9.56 0.33 -1.53
N CYS A 108 -10.71 0.85 -1.92
CA CYS A 108 -11.55 1.71 -1.07
C CYS A 108 -12.36 0.84 -0.10
N ARG A 109 -12.26 1.11 1.19
CA ARG A 109 -13.07 0.45 2.23
C ARG A 109 -14.23 1.29 2.69
N GLU A 110 -13.99 2.59 2.87
CA GLU A 110 -14.98 3.56 3.34
C GLU A 110 -14.72 4.93 2.73
N GLY A 111 -15.77 5.74 2.60
CA GLY A 111 -15.68 7.07 2.03
C GLY A 111 -15.60 7.07 0.51
N ARG A 112 -14.97 8.08 -0.06
CA ARG A 112 -14.80 8.24 -1.50
C ARG A 112 -13.51 8.98 -1.79
N ALA A 113 -12.74 8.53 -2.76
CA ALA A 113 -11.58 9.24 -3.29
C ALA A 113 -11.81 9.58 -4.76
N GLU A 114 -11.44 10.80 -5.17
CA GLU A 114 -11.48 11.27 -6.56
C GLU A 114 -10.10 11.79 -6.95
N TYR A 115 -9.66 11.47 -8.16
CA TYR A 115 -8.37 11.90 -8.67
C TYR A 115 -8.34 11.96 -10.20
N CYS A 116 -7.40 12.73 -10.74
CA CYS A 116 -7.10 12.77 -12.16
C CYS A 116 -5.98 11.77 -12.45
N CYS A 117 -6.14 10.99 -13.52
CA CYS A 117 -5.15 10.04 -13.98
C CYS A 117 -5.12 10.02 -15.50
N GLY A 118 -3.98 10.43 -16.09
CA GLY A 118 -3.83 10.52 -17.54
C GLY A 118 -4.81 11.49 -18.23
N GLY A 119 -5.19 12.57 -17.53
CA GLY A 119 -6.13 13.57 -18.02
C GLY A 119 -7.61 13.19 -17.86
N GLU A 120 -7.93 12.05 -17.28
CA GLU A 120 -9.29 11.59 -16.99
C GLU A 120 -9.58 11.59 -15.48
N HIS A 121 -10.83 11.88 -15.12
CA HIS A 121 -11.27 11.86 -13.73
C HIS A 121 -11.81 10.49 -13.33
N TYR A 122 -11.28 9.96 -12.25
CA TYR A 122 -11.67 8.69 -11.66
C TYR A 122 -12.16 8.88 -10.24
N PHE A 123 -12.95 7.95 -9.78
CA PHE A 123 -13.32 7.85 -8.36
C PHE A 123 -13.27 6.40 -7.87
N LEU A 124 -13.07 6.26 -6.57
CA LEU A 124 -13.17 5.01 -5.84
C LEU A 124 -14.26 5.15 -4.78
N ALA A 125 -15.21 4.24 -4.80
CA ALA A 125 -16.23 4.06 -3.78
C ALA A 125 -15.97 2.78 -2.96
N PRO A 126 -16.66 2.56 -1.83
CA PRO A 126 -16.47 1.36 -1.01
C PRO A 126 -16.65 0.06 -1.79
N GLY A 127 -15.63 -0.80 -1.75
CA GLY A 127 -15.56 -2.04 -2.48
C GLY A 127 -14.83 -1.95 -3.82
N ASP A 128 -14.58 -0.76 -4.34
CA ASP A 128 -13.83 -0.58 -5.60
C ASP A 128 -12.35 -0.90 -5.42
N LEU A 129 -11.77 -1.44 -6.50
CA LEU A 129 -10.34 -1.70 -6.63
C LEU A 129 -9.85 -1.05 -7.91
N SER A 130 -8.75 -0.30 -7.84
CA SER A 130 -8.07 0.25 -8.99
C SER A 130 -6.62 -0.22 -9.08
N VAL A 131 -6.08 -0.25 -10.29
CA VAL A 131 -4.66 -0.49 -10.56
C VAL A 131 -4.17 0.63 -11.44
N VAL A 132 -3.22 1.40 -10.94
CA VAL A 132 -2.72 2.60 -11.62
C VAL A 132 -1.21 2.70 -11.55
N ARG A 133 -0.58 3.34 -12.53
CA ARG A 133 0.79 3.84 -12.37
C ARG A 133 0.75 5.07 -11.46
N ARG A 134 1.53 5.07 -10.40
CA ARG A 134 1.58 6.22 -9.50
C ARG A 134 1.92 7.53 -10.22
N ALA A 135 2.82 7.48 -11.19
CA ALA A 135 3.20 8.65 -11.98
C ALA A 135 2.08 9.21 -12.88
N ALA A 136 1.02 8.45 -13.11
CA ALA A 136 -0.12 8.89 -13.89
C ALA A 136 -1.18 9.63 -13.05
N ILE A 137 -1.12 9.56 -11.71
CA ILE A 137 -2.00 10.32 -10.83
C ILE A 137 -1.49 11.76 -10.75
N GLU A 138 -2.34 12.71 -11.09
CA GLU A 138 -2.03 14.12 -11.24
C GLU A 138 -2.68 14.96 -10.12
N GLY A 139 -1.90 15.89 -9.56
CA GLY A 139 -2.43 16.90 -8.65
C GLY A 139 -2.79 16.39 -7.26
N GLU A 140 -4.00 16.72 -6.82
CA GLU A 140 -4.54 16.36 -5.52
C GLU A 140 -5.51 15.18 -5.63
N VAL A 141 -5.57 14.39 -4.58
CA VAL A 141 -6.66 13.42 -4.37
C VAL A 141 -7.70 14.10 -3.49
N GLU A 142 -8.93 14.14 -3.96
CA GLU A 142 -10.06 14.77 -3.27
C GLU A 142 -10.89 13.71 -2.54
N PHE A 143 -11.46 14.10 -1.40
CA PHE A 143 -12.33 13.25 -0.58
C PHE A 143 -13.65 13.98 -0.34
N PRO A 144 -14.62 13.90 -1.26
CA PRO A 144 -15.86 14.67 -1.19
C PRO A 144 -16.70 14.39 0.06
N THR A 145 -16.51 13.23 0.69
CA THR A 145 -17.17 12.87 1.95
C THR A 145 -16.43 13.37 3.19
N GLY A 146 -15.27 14.03 3.01
CA GLY A 146 -14.41 14.48 4.10
C GLY A 146 -13.70 13.36 4.87
N HIS A 147 -13.90 12.10 4.47
CA HIS A 147 -13.20 10.95 5.03
C HIS A 147 -12.94 9.87 3.98
N TYR A 148 -11.87 9.11 4.17
CA TYR A 148 -11.54 7.96 3.33
C TYR A 148 -10.70 6.96 4.13
N HIS A 149 -11.13 5.71 4.11
CA HIS A 149 -10.34 4.59 4.60
C HIS A 149 -10.07 3.63 3.45
N GLY A 150 -8.81 3.41 3.16
CA GLY A 150 -8.39 2.56 2.04
C GLY A 150 -7.11 1.79 2.33
N ILE A 151 -6.82 0.89 1.42
CA ILE A 151 -5.58 0.10 1.41
C ILE A 151 -4.92 0.32 0.06
N THR A 152 -3.62 0.59 0.07
CA THR A 152 -2.81 0.65 -1.14
C THR A 152 -1.68 -0.36 -1.04
N VAL A 153 -1.53 -1.19 -2.07
CA VAL A 153 -0.33 -2.00 -2.28
C VAL A 153 0.50 -1.30 -3.33
N THR A 154 1.69 -0.85 -2.93
CA THR A 154 2.67 -0.25 -3.84
C THR A 154 3.65 -1.31 -4.29
N LEU A 155 3.87 -1.41 -5.58
CA LEU A 155 4.72 -2.36 -6.26
C LEU A 155 5.81 -1.63 -7.04
N ASP A 156 7.07 -1.92 -6.72
CA ASP A 156 8.23 -1.51 -7.51
C ASP A 156 8.71 -2.72 -8.33
N PRO A 157 8.40 -2.80 -9.63
CA PRO A 157 8.77 -3.95 -10.46
C PRO A 157 10.28 -4.14 -10.60
N ALA A 158 11.07 -3.10 -10.35
CA ALA A 158 12.53 -3.19 -10.42
C ALA A 158 13.13 -3.89 -9.19
N LEU A 159 12.41 -3.92 -8.07
CA LEU A 159 12.85 -4.50 -6.79
C LEU A 159 12.05 -5.72 -6.38
N ALA A 160 10.80 -5.82 -6.85
CA ALA A 160 9.91 -6.90 -6.49
C ALA A 160 10.36 -8.23 -7.15
N PRO A 161 10.34 -9.34 -6.41
CA PRO A 161 10.66 -10.64 -7.00
C PRO A 161 9.57 -11.05 -8.00
N ASP A 162 9.97 -11.55 -9.16
CA ASP A 162 9.04 -12.01 -10.21
C ASP A 162 8.18 -13.21 -9.82
N CYS A 163 8.56 -13.90 -8.75
CA CYS A 163 7.83 -15.05 -8.26
C CYS A 163 7.16 -14.75 -6.92
N LEU A 164 5.90 -14.37 -6.97
CA LEU A 164 5.03 -14.29 -5.78
C LEU A 164 4.30 -15.62 -5.51
N SER A 165 4.44 -16.63 -6.37
CA SER A 165 3.74 -17.92 -6.25
C SER A 165 4.12 -18.70 -4.99
N CYS A 166 5.27 -18.43 -4.39
CA CYS A 166 5.65 -19.01 -3.09
C CYS A 166 4.79 -18.44 -1.93
N ILE A 167 4.07 -17.34 -2.17
CA ILE A 167 3.24 -16.64 -1.17
C ILE A 167 1.76 -16.87 -1.47
N LEU A 168 1.40 -16.79 -2.74
CA LEU A 168 0.04 -16.93 -3.24
C LEU A 168 -0.05 -18.28 -3.95
N GLN A 169 -0.35 -19.35 -3.20
CA GLN A 169 -0.59 -20.66 -3.79
C GLN A 169 -1.72 -20.52 -4.82
N ASP A 170 -1.50 -21.08 -6.02
CA ASP A 170 -2.44 -21.09 -7.13
C ASP A 170 -2.71 -19.74 -7.82
N VAL A 171 -1.94 -18.69 -7.52
CA VAL A 171 -2.05 -17.39 -8.20
C VAL A 171 -0.72 -17.04 -8.87
N ASP A 172 -0.69 -17.07 -10.19
CA ASP A 172 0.47 -16.65 -11.00
C ASP A 172 0.42 -15.13 -11.23
N VAL A 173 0.72 -14.35 -10.19
CA VAL A 173 0.88 -12.90 -10.30
C VAL A 173 2.36 -12.58 -10.41
N ARG A 174 2.73 -11.98 -11.54
CA ARG A 174 4.09 -11.48 -11.80
C ARG A 174 4.10 -9.98 -11.79
N PRO A 175 4.87 -9.34 -10.90
CA PRO A 175 5.04 -7.88 -10.89
C PRO A 175 5.45 -7.30 -12.25
N SER A 176 6.34 -7.97 -12.97
CA SER A 176 6.74 -7.57 -14.32
C SER A 176 5.57 -7.57 -15.31
N ALA A 177 4.70 -8.58 -15.28
CA ALA A 177 3.53 -8.66 -16.16
C ALA A 177 2.49 -7.57 -15.84
N LEU A 178 2.35 -7.18 -14.56
CA LEU A 178 1.53 -6.02 -14.20
C LEU A 178 2.12 -4.73 -14.76
N ALA A 179 3.44 -4.55 -14.70
CA ALA A 179 4.12 -3.38 -15.24
C ALA A 179 4.02 -3.24 -16.77
N GLU A 180 3.92 -4.36 -17.49
CA GLU A 180 3.70 -4.35 -18.95
C GLU A 180 2.25 -3.99 -19.32
N LYS A 181 1.29 -4.35 -18.45
CA LYS A 181 -0.14 -4.18 -18.72
C LYS A 181 -0.64 -2.77 -18.42
N PHE A 182 -0.12 -2.12 -17.42
CA PHE A 182 -0.51 -0.80 -16.92
C PHE A 182 0.60 0.23 -17.15
#